data_1494fd9549f81a746df0fb65bce0ef13
#
_entry.id   1494fd9549f81a746df0fb65bce0ef13
#
_cell.length_a   1.000
_cell.length_b   1.000
_cell.length_c   1.000
_cell.angle_alpha   90.00
_cell.angle_beta   90.00
_cell.angle_gamma   90.00
#
_symmetry.space_group_name_H-M   'P 1'
#
loop_
_entity.id
_entity.type
_entity.pdbx_description
1 polymer ?
#
loop_
_entity_poly.entity_id
_entity_poly.type
_entity_poly.pdbx_seq_one_letter_code
_entity_poly.pdbx_strand_id
1 'polypeptide(L)'
;MKFTIPWLKEHLETKCKDNKIVEKLTDIGLEVESFGNVISEIDSFKIAKIINVEQHPNADRLKVCDVDIGQESTVKVVCGAPNARKDLLTVYAGPGSIIPKLSLIHI
;
A
#
# COMPACT_ATOMS: atom_id res chain seq x y z
N MET A 1 22.65 6.99 8.55
CA MET A 1 22.51 5.54 8.37
C MET A 1 21.05 5.15 8.48
N LYS A 2 20.58 4.30 7.61
CA LYS A 2 19.20 3.80 7.62
C LYS A 2 19.20 2.28 7.62
N PHE A 3 18.31 1.67 8.40
CA PHE A 3 18.13 0.22 8.42
C PHE A 3 16.70 -0.14 8.86
N THR A 4 16.32 -1.39 8.68
CA THR A 4 15.03 -1.90 9.08
C THR A 4 15.09 -2.67 10.39
N ILE A 5 13.99 -2.71 11.12
CA ILE A 5 13.90 -3.52 12.36
C ILE A 5 14.07 -5.02 12.07
N PRO A 6 13.47 -5.61 11.03
CA PRO A 6 13.72 -7.02 10.69
C PRO A 6 15.20 -7.32 10.45
N TRP A 7 15.92 -6.44 9.79
CA TRP A 7 17.36 -6.61 9.58
C TRP A 7 18.14 -6.55 10.90
N LEU A 8 17.81 -5.59 11.77
CA LEU A 8 18.40 -5.52 13.10
C LEU A 8 18.19 -6.81 13.89
N LYS A 9 17.01 -7.40 13.84
CA LYS A 9 16.66 -8.64 14.54
C LYS A 9 17.39 -9.88 14.02
N GLU A 10 17.97 -9.85 12.84
CA GLU A 10 18.88 -10.91 12.39
C GLU A 10 20.18 -10.97 13.21
N HIS A 11 20.56 -9.86 13.81
CA HIS A 11 21.78 -9.72 14.62
C HIS A 11 21.52 -9.61 16.12
N LEU A 12 20.27 -9.51 16.53
CA LEU A 12 19.87 -9.29 17.92
C LEU A 12 18.64 -10.15 18.27
N GLU A 13 18.83 -11.09 19.16
CA GLU A 13 17.72 -11.85 19.74
C GLU A 13 17.00 -11.02 20.81
N THR A 14 15.78 -10.59 20.52
CA THR A 14 14.97 -9.82 21.45
C THR A 14 13.49 -10.04 21.22
N LYS A 15 12.72 -9.99 22.31
CA LYS A 15 11.26 -9.98 22.28
C LYS A 15 10.68 -8.60 22.53
N CYS A 16 11.52 -7.58 22.61
CA CYS A 16 11.10 -6.21 22.85
C CYS A 16 10.30 -5.66 21.66
N LYS A 17 9.35 -4.80 21.97
CA LYS A 17 8.63 -4.04 20.95
C LYS A 17 9.56 -3.04 20.27
N ASP A 18 9.24 -2.70 19.02
CA ASP A 18 10.06 -1.81 18.20
C ASP A 18 10.32 -0.45 18.87
N ASN A 19 9.31 0.13 19.52
CA ASN A 19 9.45 1.39 20.26
C ASN A 19 10.49 1.31 21.38
N LYS A 20 10.57 0.19 22.09
CA LYS A 20 11.59 -0.06 23.12
C LYS A 20 12.98 -0.14 22.54
N ILE A 21 13.15 -0.75 21.38
CA ILE A 21 14.43 -0.85 20.68
C ILE A 21 14.89 0.55 20.27
N VAL A 22 14.01 1.36 19.69
CA VAL A 22 14.31 2.75 19.28
C VAL A 22 14.74 3.60 20.48
N GLU A 23 14.00 3.53 21.58
CA GLU A 23 14.32 4.23 22.83
C GLU A 23 15.69 3.83 23.35
N LYS A 24 15.99 2.54 23.35
CA LYS A 24 17.26 2.00 23.85
C LYS A 24 18.46 2.39 22.98
N LEU A 25 18.28 2.42 21.66
CA LEU A 25 19.33 2.91 20.74
C LEU A 25 19.72 4.35 21.06
N THR A 26 18.72 5.20 21.30
CA THR A 26 18.98 6.60 21.70
C THR A 26 19.69 6.67 23.06
N ASP A 27 19.26 5.88 24.03
CA ASP A 27 19.86 5.84 25.38
C ASP A 27 21.33 5.46 25.38
N ILE A 28 21.77 4.57 24.50
CA ILE A 28 23.15 4.14 24.38
C ILE A 28 24.01 5.03 23.49
N GLY A 29 23.48 6.16 23.02
CA GLY A 29 24.19 7.17 22.24
C GLY A 29 24.04 7.08 20.73
N LEU A 30 23.17 6.20 20.22
CA LEU A 30 22.84 6.10 18.80
C LEU A 30 21.50 6.81 18.56
N GLU A 31 21.55 8.11 18.37
CA GLU A 31 20.36 8.94 18.19
C GLU A 31 19.53 8.48 16.99
N VAL A 32 18.23 8.27 17.23
CA VAL A 32 17.24 7.95 16.20
C VAL A 32 16.57 9.25 15.76
N GLU A 33 16.85 9.70 14.55
CA GLU A 33 16.29 10.94 14.00
C GLU A 33 14.83 10.76 13.57
N SER A 34 14.51 9.60 12.99
CA SER A 34 13.15 9.27 12.57
C SER A 34 12.90 7.76 12.63
N PHE A 35 11.69 7.41 12.99
CA PHE A 35 11.22 6.04 13.03
C PHE A 35 9.79 5.98 12.49
N GLY A 36 9.55 5.09 11.56
CA GLY A 36 8.23 4.96 10.96
C GLY A 36 8.02 3.59 10.35
N ASN A 37 6.76 3.24 10.16
CA ASN A 37 6.35 2.02 9.50
C ASN A 37 5.72 2.37 8.16
N VAL A 38 6.38 2.03 7.07
CA VAL A 38 5.87 2.23 5.70
C VAL A 38 4.54 1.52 5.48
N ILE A 39 4.33 0.39 6.17
CA ILE A 39 3.09 -0.39 6.07
C ILE A 39 1.88 0.43 6.55
N SER A 40 2.05 1.26 7.59
CA SER A 40 0.95 2.10 8.09
C SER A 40 0.43 3.11 7.07
N GLU A 41 1.28 3.51 6.12
CA GLU A 41 0.90 4.44 5.06
C GLU A 41 0.00 3.80 3.99
N ILE A 42 0.02 2.47 3.89
CA ILE A 42 -0.74 1.72 2.91
C ILE A 42 -1.82 0.81 3.53
N ASP A 43 -2.08 0.94 4.83
CA ASP A 43 -3.08 0.13 5.55
C ASP A 43 -4.51 0.29 4.98
N SER A 44 -4.80 1.44 4.38
CA SER A 44 -6.08 1.69 3.72
C SER A 44 -6.23 0.99 2.36
N PHE A 45 -5.13 0.49 1.81
CA PHE A 45 -5.15 -0.19 0.52
C PHE A 45 -5.61 -1.64 0.68
N LYS A 46 -6.29 -2.14 -0.32
CA LYS A 46 -6.81 -3.51 -0.33
C LYS A 46 -6.30 -4.28 -1.53
N ILE A 47 -6.12 -5.57 -1.36
CA ILE A 47 -5.94 -6.47 -2.50
C ILE A 47 -7.30 -6.65 -3.16
N ALA A 48 -7.35 -6.46 -4.46
CA ALA A 48 -8.56 -6.53 -5.23
C ALA A 48 -8.38 -7.41 -6.46
N LYS A 49 -9.46 -8.02 -6.90
CA LYS A 49 -9.49 -8.85 -8.11
C LYS A 49 -10.34 -8.18 -9.18
N ILE A 50 -9.82 -8.08 -10.37
CA ILE A 50 -10.57 -7.58 -11.53
C ILE A 50 -11.47 -8.71 -12.03
N ILE A 51 -12.78 -8.52 -11.94
CA ILE A 51 -13.77 -9.50 -12.36
C ILE A 51 -14.09 -9.36 -13.84
N ASN A 52 -14.24 -8.14 -14.32
CA ASN A 52 -14.58 -7.85 -15.71
C ASN A 52 -13.83 -6.61 -16.20
N VAL A 53 -13.55 -6.56 -17.49
CA VAL A 53 -12.88 -5.42 -18.14
C VAL A 53 -13.60 -5.10 -19.42
N GLU A 54 -14.04 -3.86 -19.56
CA GLU A 54 -14.69 -3.35 -20.75
C GLU A 54 -13.97 -2.11 -21.28
N GLN A 55 -14.02 -1.89 -22.58
CA GLN A 55 -13.49 -0.69 -23.18
C GLN A 55 -14.33 0.52 -22.76
N HIS A 56 -13.68 1.61 -22.37
CA HIS A 56 -14.39 2.85 -22.06
C HIS A 56 -15.06 3.41 -23.30
N PRO A 57 -16.37 3.77 -23.26
CA PRO A 57 -17.11 4.16 -24.45
C PRO A 57 -16.61 5.48 -25.09
N ASN A 58 -15.99 6.36 -24.31
CA ASN A 58 -15.58 7.70 -24.74
C ASN A 58 -14.06 7.93 -24.72
N ALA A 59 -13.27 6.88 -24.42
CA ALA A 59 -11.82 7.02 -24.29
C ALA A 59 -11.10 5.74 -24.72
N ASP A 60 -10.35 5.79 -25.80
CA ASP A 60 -9.72 4.61 -26.41
C ASP A 60 -8.61 4.00 -25.54
N ARG A 61 -7.99 4.80 -24.67
CA ARG A 61 -6.89 4.35 -23.79
C ARG A 61 -7.33 3.93 -22.40
N LEU A 62 -8.63 4.07 -22.09
CA LEU A 62 -9.17 3.74 -20.78
C LEU A 62 -10.02 2.47 -20.84
N LYS A 63 -10.04 1.76 -19.75
CA LYS A 63 -10.88 0.58 -19.53
C LYS A 63 -11.74 0.76 -18.30
N VAL A 64 -12.94 0.27 -18.32
CA VAL A 64 -13.82 0.20 -17.16
C VAL A 64 -13.72 -1.20 -16.58
N CYS A 65 -13.28 -1.29 -15.33
CA CYS A 65 -13.08 -2.55 -14.63
C CYS A 65 -14.10 -2.71 -13.51
N ASP A 66 -14.72 -3.88 -13.43
CA ASP A 66 -15.46 -4.29 -12.25
C ASP A 66 -14.50 -5.00 -11.30
N VAL A 67 -14.34 -4.47 -10.10
CA VAL A 67 -13.32 -4.88 -9.15
C VAL A 67 -13.96 -5.39 -7.87
N ASP A 68 -13.58 -6.59 -7.46
CA ASP A 68 -13.94 -7.17 -6.16
C ASP A 68 -12.91 -6.78 -5.12
N ILE A 69 -13.34 -6.03 -4.12
CA ILE A 69 -12.50 -5.55 -3.01
C ILE A 69 -12.79 -6.30 -1.70
N GLY A 70 -13.47 -7.44 -1.77
CA GLY A 70 -13.86 -8.22 -0.59
C GLY A 70 -15.14 -7.76 0.10
N GLN A 71 -15.95 -6.95 -0.58
CA GLN A 71 -17.28 -6.54 -0.15
C GLN A 71 -18.37 -7.28 -0.92
N GLU A 72 -19.63 -7.15 -0.50
CA GLU A 72 -20.76 -7.83 -1.16
C GLU A 72 -20.98 -7.35 -2.60
N SER A 73 -20.61 -6.13 -2.92
CA SER A 73 -20.74 -5.54 -4.25
C SER A 73 -19.39 -5.21 -4.87
N THR A 74 -19.32 -5.30 -6.20
CA THR A 74 -18.15 -4.86 -6.95
C THR A 74 -18.13 -3.34 -7.11
N VAL A 75 -16.94 -2.78 -7.30
CA VAL A 75 -16.73 -1.36 -7.56
C VAL A 75 -16.30 -1.17 -9.01
N LYS A 76 -16.88 -0.18 -9.69
CA LYS A 76 -16.43 0.21 -11.03
C LYS A 76 -15.28 1.19 -10.95
N VAL A 77 -14.20 0.85 -11.64
CA VAL A 77 -12.98 1.67 -11.67
C VAL A 77 -12.56 1.90 -13.11
N VAL A 78 -12.26 3.14 -13.44
CA VAL A 78 -11.66 3.49 -14.73
C VAL A 78 -10.15 3.39 -14.62
N CYS A 79 -9.54 2.58 -15.47
CA CYS A 79 -8.12 2.27 -15.41
C CYS A 79 -7.44 2.54 -16.75
N GLY A 80 -6.32 3.24 -16.71
CA GLY A 80 -5.47 3.50 -17.88
C GLY A 80 -4.31 2.53 -18.05
N ALA A 81 -4.18 1.55 -17.18
CA ALA A 81 -3.07 0.59 -17.24
C ALA A 81 -3.24 -0.38 -18.41
N PRO A 82 -2.21 -0.56 -19.25
CA PRO A 82 -2.29 -1.45 -20.41
C PRO A 82 -2.42 -2.93 -20.03
N ASN A 83 -1.97 -3.31 -18.84
CA ASN A 83 -2.01 -4.67 -18.33
C ASN A 83 -3.31 -5.03 -17.60
N ALA A 84 -4.28 -4.14 -17.53
CA ALA A 84 -5.58 -4.42 -16.91
C ALA A 84 -6.31 -5.53 -17.69
N ARG A 85 -6.60 -6.64 -17.00
CA ARG A 85 -7.24 -7.82 -17.56
C ARG A 85 -8.09 -8.52 -16.51
N LYS A 86 -9.02 -9.35 -16.98
CA LYS A 86 -9.84 -10.21 -16.12
C LYS A 86 -8.95 -11.13 -15.28
N ASP A 87 -9.38 -11.37 -14.04
CA ASP A 87 -8.72 -12.23 -13.05
C ASP A 87 -7.35 -11.73 -12.54
N LEU A 88 -6.96 -10.50 -12.88
CA LEU A 88 -5.76 -9.89 -12.32
C LEU A 88 -6.00 -9.51 -10.85
N LEU A 89 -5.06 -9.92 -10.01
CA LEU A 89 -4.97 -9.41 -8.63
C LEU A 89 -4.16 -8.11 -8.64
N THR A 90 -4.69 -7.10 -7.99
CA THR A 90 -4.08 -5.77 -7.94
C THR A 90 -4.32 -5.11 -6.59
N VAL A 91 -3.76 -3.93 -6.41
CA VAL A 91 -3.96 -3.11 -5.22
C VAL A 91 -5.03 -2.06 -5.53
N TYR A 92 -6.02 -1.96 -4.66
CA TYR A 92 -7.06 -0.95 -4.72
C TYR A 92 -6.89 0.09 -3.61
N ALA A 93 -6.89 1.34 -4.03
CA ALA A 93 -6.90 2.50 -3.12
C ALA A 93 -8.20 3.26 -3.35
N GLY A 94 -9.08 3.30 -2.35
CA GLY A 94 -10.37 3.96 -2.45
C GLY A 94 -10.27 5.49 -2.50
N PRO A 95 -11.38 6.17 -2.84
CA PRO A 95 -11.44 7.63 -2.81
C PRO A 95 -11.03 8.20 -1.44
N GLY A 96 -10.25 9.25 -1.43
CA GLY A 96 -9.71 9.86 -0.21
C GLY A 96 -8.44 9.21 0.34
N SER A 97 -7.98 8.09 -0.25
CA SER A 97 -6.71 7.48 0.11
C SER A 97 -5.53 8.34 -0.34
N ILE A 98 -4.47 8.32 0.46
CA ILE A 98 -3.22 9.02 0.13
C ILE A 98 -2.20 8.00 -0.34
N ILE A 99 -1.66 8.20 -1.54
CA ILE A 99 -0.56 7.39 -2.05
C ILE A 99 0.74 8.02 -1.53
N PRO A 100 1.57 7.25 -0.78
CA PRO A 100 2.82 7.78 -0.24
C PRO A 100 3.69 8.42 -1.31
N LYS A 101 4.19 9.62 -1.03
CA LYS A 101 5.07 10.42 -1.91
C LYS A 101 4.45 10.84 -3.27
N LEU A 102 3.18 10.59 -3.50
CA LEU A 102 2.49 11.02 -4.72
C LEU A 102 1.43 12.08 -4.41
N SER A 103 0.20 11.68 -4.22
CA SER A 103 -0.89 12.62 -4.00
C SER A 103 -2.12 11.94 -3.41
N LEU A 104 -3.07 12.77 -3.00
CA LEU A 104 -4.41 12.33 -2.67
C LEU A 104 -5.09 11.78 -3.93
N ILE A 105 -5.77 10.66 -3.81
CA ILE A 105 -6.59 10.10 -4.88
C ILE A 105 -7.89 10.88 -4.99
N HIS A 106 -8.13 11.43 -6.16
CA HIS A 106 -9.36 12.12 -6.52
C HIS A 106 -10.19 11.26 -7.47
N ILE A 107 -11.46 11.17 -7.18
CA ILE A 107 -12.43 10.54 -8.06
C ILE A 107 -13.54 11.50 -8.38
#